data_c88ba1341c9230f71fc235b10e8b8315
#
_entry.id   c88ba1341c9230f71fc235b10e8b8315
#
_cell.length_a   1.000
_cell.length_b   1.000
_cell.length_c   1.000
_cell.angle_alpha   90.00
_cell.angle_beta   90.00
_cell.angle_gamma   90.00
#
_symmetry.space_group_name_H-M   'P 1'
#
loop_
_entity.id
_entity.type
_entity.pdbx_description
1 polymer ?
#
loop_
_entity_poly.entity_id
_entity_poly.type
_entity_poly.pdbx_seq_one_letter_code
_entity_poly.pdbx_strand_id
1 'polypeptide(L)'
;MKRARAVAVKAAMVLLAAAVAAWALACMKAVYVGGGSMSPALIAGDLAIVRDGTSGIKVGDVVLVDKPGWPAGVLHRVVAVTFDGRLQLRGDANPTPDLDPVPLDAVRGVLVFFLPTGHAIAFFEALARVVQSRLT
;
A
#
# COMPACT_ATOMS: atom_id res chain seq x y z
N MET A 1 -2.34 -6.95 48.43
CA MET A 1 -1.36 -6.07 47.76
C MET A 1 -0.79 -6.68 46.45
N LYS A 2 -0.32 -7.92 46.41
CA LYS A 2 0.27 -8.54 45.18
C LYS A 2 -0.72 -8.64 44.01
N ARG A 3 -2.00 -9.00 44.23
CA ARG A 3 -3.03 -9.10 43.19
C ARG A 3 -3.36 -7.74 42.57
N ALA A 4 -3.47 -6.68 43.37
CA ALA A 4 -3.77 -5.34 42.90
C ALA A 4 -2.62 -4.80 42.00
N ARG A 5 -1.35 -5.04 42.38
CA ARG A 5 -0.19 -4.70 41.57
C ARG A 5 -0.16 -5.46 40.22
N ALA A 6 -0.49 -6.75 40.24
CA ALA A 6 -0.55 -7.55 39.02
C ALA A 6 -1.67 -7.07 38.06
N VAL A 7 -2.82 -6.68 38.60
CA VAL A 7 -3.91 -6.11 37.76
C VAL A 7 -3.50 -4.76 37.20
N ALA A 8 -2.88 -3.88 37.99
CA ALA A 8 -2.40 -2.58 37.52
C ALA A 8 -1.34 -2.72 36.42
N VAL A 9 -0.39 -3.66 36.53
CA VAL A 9 0.63 -3.92 35.53
C VAL A 9 -0.02 -4.42 34.21
N LYS A 10 -0.97 -5.36 34.29
CA LYS A 10 -1.68 -5.85 33.08
C LYS A 10 -2.47 -4.73 32.41
N ALA A 11 -3.18 -3.90 33.19
CA ALA A 11 -3.89 -2.75 32.64
C ALA A 11 -2.94 -1.76 31.94
N ALA A 12 -1.80 -1.44 32.55
CA ALA A 12 -0.79 -0.57 31.94
C ALA A 12 -0.21 -1.15 30.65
N MET A 13 0.04 -2.46 30.59
CA MET A 13 0.50 -3.13 29.37
C MET A 13 -0.54 -3.07 28.25
N VAL A 14 -1.82 -3.27 28.56
CA VAL A 14 -2.91 -3.16 27.57
C VAL A 14 -3.03 -1.74 27.04
N LEU A 15 -2.96 -0.74 27.92
CA LEU A 15 -3.01 0.67 27.53
C LEU A 15 -1.81 1.06 26.66
N LEU A 16 -0.62 0.60 27.01
CA LEU A 16 0.60 0.84 26.21
C LEU A 16 0.47 0.18 24.83
N ALA A 17 0.02 -1.06 24.77
CA ALA A 17 -0.20 -1.76 23.51
C ALA A 17 -1.23 -1.05 22.63
N ALA A 18 -2.34 -0.57 23.22
CA ALA A 18 -3.35 0.21 22.53
C ALA A 18 -2.80 1.55 22.01
N ALA A 19 -1.99 2.24 22.79
CA ALA A 19 -1.36 3.49 22.39
C ALA A 19 -0.37 3.29 21.23
N VAL A 20 0.45 2.23 21.27
CA VAL A 20 1.38 1.87 20.21
C VAL A 20 0.62 1.50 18.93
N ALA A 21 -0.46 0.73 19.04
CA ALA A 21 -1.30 0.38 17.89
C ALA A 21 -1.97 1.62 17.28
N ALA A 22 -2.51 2.52 18.09
CA ALA A 22 -3.10 3.77 17.63
C ALA A 22 -2.07 4.66 16.93
N TRP A 23 -0.86 4.77 17.48
CA TRP A 23 0.23 5.51 16.83
C TRP A 23 0.64 4.89 15.49
N ALA A 24 0.78 3.56 15.43
CA ALA A 24 1.12 2.87 14.19
C ALA A 24 0.05 3.08 13.11
N LEU A 25 -1.25 3.03 13.49
CA LEU A 25 -2.36 3.29 12.57
C LEU A 25 -2.40 4.75 12.11
N ALA A 26 -2.04 5.70 12.97
CA ALA A 26 -1.99 7.13 12.62
C ALA A 26 -0.92 7.45 11.55
N CYS A 27 0.10 6.60 11.45
CA CYS A 27 1.15 6.72 10.42
C CYS A 27 0.80 6.00 9.10
N MET A 28 -0.41 5.47 8.97
CA MET A 28 -0.85 4.75 7.78
C MET A 28 -1.99 5.48 7.08
N LYS A 29 -2.01 5.40 5.76
CA LYS A 29 -3.07 5.95 4.91
C LYS A 29 -3.61 4.87 3.99
N ALA A 30 -4.93 4.91 3.77
CA ALA A 30 -5.59 4.08 2.78
C ALA A 30 -5.66 4.84 1.45
N VAL A 31 -5.21 4.21 0.38
CA VAL A 31 -5.19 4.77 -0.98
C VAL A 31 -5.95 3.83 -1.91
N TYR A 32 -6.95 4.37 -2.58
CA TYR A 32 -7.72 3.62 -3.56
C TYR A 32 -6.91 3.46 -4.85
N VAL A 33 -6.79 2.24 -5.34
CA VAL A 33 -6.10 1.92 -6.59
C VAL A 33 -7.07 2.15 -7.76
N GLY A 34 -6.84 3.21 -8.51
CA GLY A 34 -7.71 3.60 -9.63
C GLY A 34 -7.26 3.12 -11.00
N GLY A 35 -6.03 2.60 -11.12
CA GLY A 35 -5.41 2.24 -12.40
C GLY A 35 -4.92 0.80 -12.46
N GLY A 36 -4.52 0.37 -13.67
CA GLY A 36 -4.04 -0.99 -13.94
C GLY A 36 -2.52 -1.13 -14.05
N SER A 37 -1.74 -0.04 -13.86
CA SER A 37 -0.27 -0.08 -14.05
C SER A 37 0.46 -1.05 -13.12
N MET A 38 -0.15 -1.40 -11.99
CA MET A 38 0.40 -2.33 -11.01
C MET A 38 -0.18 -3.76 -11.12
N SER A 39 -1.00 -4.02 -12.14
CA SER A 39 -1.54 -5.36 -12.38
C SER A 39 -0.40 -6.36 -12.71
N PRO A 40 -0.47 -7.61 -12.22
CA PRO A 40 -1.56 -8.22 -11.43
C PRO A 40 -1.43 -8.01 -9.91
N ALA A 41 -0.34 -7.40 -9.42
CA ALA A 41 -0.08 -7.27 -7.99
C ALA A 41 -1.15 -6.41 -7.28
N LEU A 42 -1.53 -5.29 -7.90
CA LEU A 42 -2.63 -4.44 -7.49
C LEU A 42 -3.51 -4.15 -8.71
N ILE A 43 -4.81 -4.24 -8.55
CA ILE A 43 -5.76 -3.91 -9.62
C ILE A 43 -6.69 -2.75 -9.21
N ALA A 44 -7.34 -2.14 -10.18
CA ALA A 44 -8.33 -1.10 -9.90
C ALA A 44 -9.42 -1.63 -8.96
N GLY A 45 -9.74 -0.86 -7.93
CA GLY A 45 -10.67 -1.23 -6.87
C GLY A 45 -10.03 -1.80 -5.62
N ASP A 46 -8.72 -2.12 -5.63
CA ASP A 46 -8.01 -2.51 -4.41
C ASP A 46 -7.79 -1.29 -3.49
N LEU A 47 -7.64 -1.57 -2.21
CA LEU A 47 -7.31 -0.56 -1.20
C LEU A 47 -5.89 -0.80 -0.69
N ALA A 48 -4.96 0.06 -1.11
CA ALA A 48 -3.57 0.02 -0.68
C ALA A 48 -3.39 0.74 0.66
N ILE A 49 -2.70 0.10 1.60
CA ILE A 49 -2.34 0.71 2.89
C ILE A 49 -0.87 1.08 2.85
N VAL A 50 -0.60 2.37 2.88
CA VAL A 50 0.74 2.93 2.81
C VAL A 50 1.14 3.53 4.15
N ARG A 51 2.37 3.29 4.55
CA ARG A 51 3.01 3.93 5.70
C ARG A 51 3.68 5.22 5.21
N ASP A 52 3.41 6.32 5.92
CA ASP A 52 4.05 7.61 5.65
C ASP A 52 5.58 7.54 5.79
N GLY A 53 6.26 8.36 5.02
CA GLY A 53 7.71 8.52 5.07
C GLY A 53 8.48 7.60 4.11
N THR A 54 9.79 7.88 4.04
CA THR A 54 10.72 7.28 3.07
C THR A 54 11.75 6.34 3.71
N SER A 55 11.66 6.13 5.02
CA SER A 55 12.63 5.32 5.76
C SER A 55 12.59 3.86 5.31
N GLY A 56 13.77 3.31 5.00
CA GLY A 56 13.96 1.91 4.69
C GLY A 56 13.49 1.47 3.30
N ILE A 57 13.27 2.41 2.37
CA ILE A 57 12.91 2.08 0.98
C ILE A 57 14.05 1.28 0.33
N LYS A 58 13.69 0.20 -0.34
CA LYS A 58 14.60 -0.67 -1.09
C LYS A 58 13.99 -1.10 -2.42
N VAL A 59 14.82 -1.63 -3.30
CA VAL A 59 14.38 -2.26 -4.55
C VAL A 59 13.37 -3.37 -4.24
N GLY A 60 12.26 -3.37 -4.97
CA GLY A 60 11.12 -4.27 -4.78
C GLY A 60 9.96 -3.65 -4.01
N ASP A 61 10.18 -2.61 -3.21
CA ASP A 61 9.09 -1.92 -2.52
C ASP A 61 8.17 -1.20 -3.51
N VAL A 62 6.88 -1.13 -3.18
CA VAL A 62 5.90 -0.30 -3.90
C VAL A 62 5.76 1.01 -3.14
N VAL A 63 5.93 2.11 -3.83
CA VAL A 63 5.86 3.45 -3.24
C VAL A 63 4.74 4.27 -3.85
N LEU A 64 4.12 5.11 -3.03
CA LEU A 64 3.19 6.15 -3.48
C LEU A 64 4.00 7.43 -3.72
N VAL A 65 3.97 7.93 -4.93
CA VAL A 65 4.73 9.13 -5.33
C VAL A 65 3.84 10.21 -5.89
N ASP A 66 4.25 11.45 -5.68
CA ASP A 66 3.67 12.60 -6.37
C ASP A 66 4.07 12.57 -7.85
N LYS A 67 3.10 12.72 -8.72
CA LYS A 67 3.32 12.81 -10.16
C LYS A 67 2.45 13.92 -10.76
N PRO A 68 3.00 14.83 -11.56
CA PRO A 68 2.23 15.86 -12.23
C PRO A 68 1.05 15.28 -13.01
N GLY A 69 -0.13 15.86 -12.85
CA GLY A 69 -1.37 15.36 -13.46
C GLY A 69 -2.09 14.26 -12.70
N TRP A 70 -1.52 13.77 -11.58
CA TRP A 70 -2.08 12.69 -10.75
C TRP A 70 -2.20 13.14 -9.29
N PRO A 71 -3.22 13.92 -8.91
CA PRO A 71 -3.33 14.50 -7.56
C PRO A 71 -3.43 13.44 -6.45
N ALA A 72 -3.95 12.27 -6.76
CA ALA A 72 -3.99 11.13 -5.82
C ALA A 72 -2.61 10.46 -5.63
N GLY A 73 -1.62 10.79 -6.49
CA GLY A 73 -0.34 10.11 -6.58
C GLY A 73 -0.41 8.84 -7.44
N VAL A 74 0.75 8.22 -7.62
CA VAL A 74 0.91 6.98 -8.38
C VAL A 74 1.61 5.95 -7.52
N LEU A 75 1.09 4.72 -7.51
CA LEU A 75 1.75 3.57 -6.89
C LEU A 75 2.59 2.86 -7.95
N HIS A 76 3.90 2.81 -7.78
CA HIS A 76 4.82 2.06 -8.64
C HIS A 76 5.89 1.35 -7.82
N ARG A 77 6.51 0.34 -8.41
CA ARG A 77 7.56 -0.46 -7.77
C ARG A 77 8.94 0.16 -7.99
N VAL A 78 9.74 0.20 -6.94
CA VAL A 78 11.15 0.57 -7.02
C VAL A 78 11.90 -0.56 -7.72
N VAL A 79 12.46 -0.30 -8.90
CA VAL A 79 13.23 -1.28 -9.69
C VAL A 79 14.74 -1.03 -9.61
N ALA A 80 15.16 0.20 -9.31
CA ALA A 80 16.55 0.53 -9.03
C ALA A 80 16.64 1.79 -8.17
N VAL A 81 17.80 1.99 -7.54
CA VAL A 81 18.19 3.26 -6.93
C VAL A 81 19.34 3.80 -7.76
N THR A 82 19.22 5.03 -8.23
CA THR A 82 20.22 5.68 -9.06
C THR A 82 21.43 6.12 -8.23
N PHE A 83 22.53 6.44 -8.90
CA PHE A 83 23.77 6.88 -8.24
C PHE A 83 23.56 8.14 -7.37
N ASP A 84 22.67 9.03 -7.76
CA ASP A 84 22.31 10.26 -7.03
C ASP A 84 21.19 10.04 -5.98
N GLY A 85 20.85 8.78 -5.68
CA GLY A 85 19.88 8.42 -4.64
C GLY A 85 18.41 8.56 -5.02
N ARG A 86 18.08 8.79 -6.30
CA ARG A 86 16.71 8.78 -6.79
C ARG A 86 16.20 7.37 -6.99
N LEU A 87 14.88 7.23 -7.02
CA LEU A 87 14.22 5.95 -7.22
C LEU A 87 13.80 5.80 -8.68
N GLN A 88 14.31 4.77 -9.35
CA GLN A 88 13.79 4.35 -10.64
C GLN A 88 12.55 3.48 -10.37
N LEU A 89 11.42 3.90 -10.90
CA LEU A 89 10.13 3.26 -10.68
C LEU A 89 9.65 2.55 -11.94
N ARG A 90 8.76 1.56 -11.75
CA ARG A 90 8.03 0.90 -12.82
C ARG A 90 6.69 0.39 -12.30
N GLY A 91 5.62 0.57 -13.06
CA GLY A 91 4.38 -0.17 -12.88
C GLY A 91 4.58 -1.64 -13.26
N ASP A 92 4.03 -2.55 -12.47
CA ASP A 92 4.22 -4.01 -12.70
C ASP A 92 3.70 -4.47 -14.08
N ALA A 93 2.67 -3.80 -14.60
CA ALA A 93 2.13 -4.04 -15.94
C ALA A 93 2.90 -3.33 -17.07
N ASN A 94 3.81 -2.41 -16.75
CA ASN A 94 4.51 -1.62 -17.74
C ASN A 94 5.75 -2.37 -18.27
N PRO A 95 6.00 -2.37 -19.58
CA PRO A 95 7.15 -3.05 -20.18
C PRO A 95 8.48 -2.38 -19.84
N THR A 96 8.45 -1.06 -19.58
CA THR A 96 9.65 -0.25 -19.33
C THR A 96 9.53 0.52 -18.02
N PRO A 97 10.65 0.86 -17.38
CA PRO A 97 10.67 1.80 -16.26
C PRO A 97 10.10 3.18 -16.65
N ASP A 98 9.67 3.93 -15.66
CA ASP A 98 9.26 5.32 -15.83
C ASP A 98 10.45 6.15 -16.38
N LEU A 99 10.15 7.16 -17.20
CA LEU A 99 11.21 7.93 -17.89
C LEU A 99 12.16 8.62 -16.92
N ASP A 100 11.60 9.24 -15.89
CA ASP A 100 12.37 10.04 -14.95
C ASP A 100 12.44 9.36 -13.57
N PRO A 101 13.64 9.18 -12.98
CA PRO A 101 13.79 8.77 -11.61
C PRO A 101 13.20 9.81 -10.64
N VAL A 102 12.53 9.32 -9.60
CA VAL A 102 11.81 10.15 -8.62
C VAL A 102 12.69 10.43 -7.42
N PRO A 103 12.82 11.69 -6.99
CA PRO A 103 13.55 12.02 -5.77
C PRO A 103 12.76 11.57 -4.53
N LEU A 104 13.46 11.33 -3.43
CA LEU A 104 12.85 10.81 -2.19
C LEU A 104 11.78 11.77 -1.59
N ASP A 105 11.92 13.06 -1.78
CA ASP A 105 10.97 14.06 -1.29
C ASP A 105 9.62 14.04 -2.03
N ALA A 106 9.56 13.44 -3.22
CA ALA A 106 8.31 13.20 -3.94
C ALA A 106 7.60 11.92 -3.49
N VAL A 107 8.21 11.12 -2.61
CA VAL A 107 7.59 9.90 -2.07
C VAL A 107 6.72 10.25 -0.87
N ARG A 108 5.42 9.95 -0.96
CA ARG A 108 4.45 10.12 0.12
C ARG A 108 4.46 8.98 1.12
N GLY A 109 4.79 7.77 0.68
CA GLY A 109 4.80 6.61 1.56
C GLY A 109 5.11 5.31 0.83
N VAL A 110 5.20 4.24 1.63
CA VAL A 110 5.55 2.90 1.19
C VAL A 110 4.39 1.95 1.44
N LEU A 111 4.03 1.14 0.45
CA LEU A 111 3.01 0.11 0.59
C LEU A 111 3.40 -0.89 1.68
N VAL A 112 2.54 -1.12 2.65
CA VAL A 112 2.72 -2.12 3.71
C VAL A 112 1.95 -3.39 3.38
N PHE A 113 0.67 -3.23 3.03
CA PHE A 113 -0.21 -4.29 2.58
C PHE A 113 -1.37 -3.70 1.77
N PHE A 114 -2.19 -4.54 1.17
CA PHE A 114 -3.41 -4.10 0.49
C PHE A 114 -4.58 -5.01 0.83
N LEU A 115 -5.77 -4.46 0.73
CA LEU A 115 -7.02 -5.20 0.79
C LEU A 115 -7.47 -5.46 -0.66
N PRO A 116 -7.61 -6.73 -1.08
CA PRO A 116 -7.89 -7.09 -2.48
C PRO A 116 -9.38 -6.90 -2.83
N THR A 117 -9.91 -5.71 -2.56
CA THR A 117 -11.34 -5.41 -2.81
C THR A 117 -11.68 -5.42 -4.29
N GLY A 118 -10.80 -4.91 -5.15
CA GLY A 118 -10.93 -4.97 -6.59
C GLY A 118 -10.87 -6.42 -7.13
N HIS A 119 -9.95 -7.22 -6.61
CA HIS A 119 -9.85 -8.64 -6.94
C HIS A 119 -11.13 -9.41 -6.55
N ALA A 120 -11.68 -9.13 -5.36
CA ALA A 120 -12.92 -9.74 -4.91
C ALA A 120 -14.10 -9.37 -5.82
N ILE A 121 -14.25 -8.10 -6.17
CA ILE A 121 -15.30 -7.63 -7.09
C ILE A 121 -15.15 -8.33 -8.45
N ALA A 122 -13.96 -8.32 -9.04
CA ALA A 122 -13.69 -8.96 -10.32
C ALA A 122 -14.00 -10.45 -10.31
N PHE A 123 -13.70 -11.15 -9.21
CA PHE A 123 -14.03 -12.56 -9.03
C PHE A 123 -15.55 -12.79 -9.03
N PHE A 124 -16.32 -12.00 -8.26
CA PHE A 124 -17.77 -12.13 -8.22
C PHE A 124 -18.44 -11.80 -9.54
N GLU A 125 -17.95 -10.80 -10.28
CA GLU A 125 -18.43 -10.48 -11.62
C GLU A 125 -18.16 -11.60 -12.62
N ALA A 126 -16.97 -12.21 -12.55
CA ALA A 126 -16.62 -13.36 -13.40
C ALA A 126 -17.54 -14.56 -13.09
N LEU A 127 -17.76 -14.84 -11.81
CA LEU A 127 -18.67 -15.91 -11.37
C LEU A 127 -20.10 -15.68 -11.87
N ALA A 128 -20.62 -14.46 -11.71
CA ALA A 128 -21.96 -14.09 -12.19
C ALA A 128 -22.12 -14.31 -13.71
N ARG A 129 -21.11 -13.93 -14.50
CA ARG A 129 -21.09 -14.18 -15.96
C ARG A 129 -21.14 -15.65 -16.31
N VAL A 130 -20.38 -16.49 -15.60
CA VAL A 130 -20.37 -17.95 -15.80
C VAL A 130 -21.74 -18.56 -15.46
N VAL A 131 -22.36 -18.12 -14.36
CA VAL A 131 -23.71 -18.60 -13.99
C VAL A 131 -24.73 -18.19 -15.04
N GLN A 132 -24.70 -16.95 -15.50
CA GLN A 132 -25.63 -16.43 -16.50
C GLN A 132 -25.49 -17.17 -17.86
N SER A 133 -24.27 -17.50 -18.28
CA SER A 133 -24.02 -18.27 -19.51
C SER A 133 -24.47 -19.73 -19.45
N ARG A 134 -24.76 -20.26 -18.26
CA ARG A 134 -25.27 -21.63 -18.06
C ARG A 134 -26.79 -21.69 -18.01
N LEU A 135 -27.47 -20.53 -17.86
CA LEU A 135 -28.93 -20.44 -17.76
C LEU A 135 -29.58 -20.05 -19.09
N THR A 136 -28.80 -19.68 -20.08
CA THR A 136 -29.21 -19.39 -21.48
C THR A 136 -28.77 -20.51 -22.42
#